data_cc2540241a554cb31f2f931e7912fb7f
#
_entry.id   cc2540241a554cb31f2f931e7912fb7f
#
_cell.length_a   1.000
_cell.length_b   1.000
_cell.length_c   1.000
_cell.angle_alpha   90.00
_cell.angle_beta   90.00
_cell.angle_gamma   90.00
#
_symmetry.space_group_name_H-M   'P 1'
#
loop_
_entity.id
_entity.type
_entity.pdbx_description
1 polymer ?
#
loop_
_entity_poly.entity_id
_entity_poly.type
_entity_poly.pdbx_seq_one_letter_code
_entity_poly.pdbx_strand_id
1 'polypeptide(L)'
;MSVVKLIADSGATKAEWCLLNNGRKKTIFTQGISPYFLNTEQIYQLLEAELKPVLRKEEIHEIYYYGTGCANPTNALSVKKAISRSFKGAKVEVTHDLMGAARALCGREKGVACILGTGSNSCYFNGKKILKNSPGLGYVLGDEGSGAYLGK
;
A
#
# COMPACT_ATOMS: atom_id res chain seq x y z
N MET A 1 -2.35 27.07 -3.48
CA MET A 1 -3.31 25.95 -3.29
C MET A 1 -2.65 24.85 -2.54
N SER A 2 -3.32 24.23 -1.58
CA SER A 2 -2.74 23.11 -0.84
C SER A 2 -2.75 21.85 -1.69
N VAL A 3 -1.69 21.07 -1.58
CA VAL A 3 -1.57 19.78 -2.29
C VAL A 3 -2.44 18.75 -1.57
N VAL A 4 -3.48 18.24 -2.23
CA VAL A 4 -4.32 17.15 -1.72
C VAL A 4 -3.61 15.83 -2.00
N LYS A 5 -3.43 15.03 -0.94
CA LYS A 5 -2.71 13.75 -1.01
C LYS A 5 -3.61 12.59 -0.62
N LEU A 6 -3.40 11.47 -1.27
CA LEU A 6 -4.03 10.20 -0.94
C LEU A 6 -2.93 9.18 -0.64
N ILE A 7 -2.97 8.59 0.54
CA ILE A 7 -1.99 7.59 0.98
C ILE A 7 -2.73 6.29 1.21
N ALA A 8 -2.25 5.20 0.64
CA ALA A 8 -2.84 3.88 0.81
C ALA A 8 -1.89 2.89 1.46
N ASP A 9 -2.43 2.12 2.41
CA ASP A 9 -1.87 0.86 2.89
C ASP A 9 -2.82 -0.27 2.49
N SER A 10 -2.36 -1.17 1.61
CA SER A 10 -3.20 -2.19 1.00
C SER A 10 -2.65 -3.60 1.18
N GLY A 11 -3.35 -4.37 2.01
CA GLY A 11 -3.23 -5.81 2.02
C GLY A 11 -4.04 -6.48 0.90
N ALA A 12 -4.05 -7.82 0.89
CA ALA A 12 -4.82 -8.58 -0.09
C ALA A 12 -6.34 -8.52 0.14
N THR A 13 -6.78 -8.40 1.40
CA THR A 13 -8.19 -8.42 1.81
C THR A 13 -8.79 -7.05 2.02
N LYS A 14 -8.01 -6.09 2.50
CA LYS A 14 -8.45 -4.75 2.86
C LYS A 14 -7.42 -3.73 2.48
N ALA A 15 -7.85 -2.57 1.99
CA ALA A 15 -7.04 -1.39 1.80
C ALA A 15 -7.58 -0.23 2.64
N GLU A 16 -6.67 0.47 3.29
CA GLU A 16 -6.95 1.70 4.02
C GLU A 16 -6.35 2.88 3.25
N TRP A 17 -7.19 3.89 2.98
CA TRP A 17 -6.82 5.10 2.27
C TRP A 17 -6.96 6.30 3.20
N CYS A 18 -5.90 7.09 3.31
CA CYS A 18 -5.89 8.33 4.07
C CYS A 18 -5.86 9.53 3.10
N LEU A 19 -6.96 10.25 3.03
CA LEU A 19 -7.04 11.52 2.32
C LEU A 19 -6.53 12.64 3.22
N LEU A 20 -5.55 13.40 2.74
CA LEU A 20 -4.98 14.58 3.40
C LEU A 20 -5.31 15.82 2.59
N ASN A 21 -6.10 16.74 3.18
CA ASN A 21 -6.45 18.02 2.57
C ASN A 21 -6.45 19.13 3.63
N ASN A 22 -5.59 20.13 3.48
CA ASN A 22 -5.52 21.29 4.39
C ASN A 22 -5.40 20.91 5.88
N GLY A 23 -4.54 19.91 6.20
CA GLY A 23 -4.37 19.43 7.57
C GLY A 23 -5.48 18.50 8.07
N ARG A 24 -6.59 18.38 7.32
CA ARG A 24 -7.65 17.42 7.63
C ARG A 24 -7.32 16.05 7.11
N LYS A 25 -7.64 15.02 7.91
CA LYS A 25 -7.50 13.61 7.54
C LYS A 25 -8.86 12.95 7.43
N LYS A 26 -9.05 12.15 6.39
CA LYS A 26 -10.22 11.28 6.24
C LYS A 26 -9.75 9.88 5.88
N THR A 27 -10.14 8.91 6.67
CA THR A 27 -9.86 7.48 6.39
C THR A 27 -11.01 6.88 5.59
N ILE A 28 -10.67 6.10 4.58
CA ILE A 28 -11.59 5.39 3.69
C ILE A 28 -11.10 3.95 3.60
N PHE A 29 -12.01 3.01 3.61
CA PHE A 29 -11.71 1.59 3.46
C PHE A 29 -12.30 1.06 2.17
N THR A 30 -11.54 0.21 1.48
CA THR A 30 -11.98 -0.53 0.29
C THR A 30 -11.57 -1.98 0.41
N GLN A 31 -12.05 -2.81 -0.51
CA GLN A 31 -11.46 -4.13 -0.72
C GLN A 31 -9.95 -3.99 -0.96
N GLY A 32 -9.18 -4.97 -0.50
CA GLY A 32 -7.74 -5.03 -0.71
C GLY A 32 -7.37 -5.25 -2.17
N ILE A 33 -6.20 -4.77 -2.54
CA ILE A 33 -5.70 -4.88 -3.90
C ILE A 33 -4.47 -5.78 -3.89
N SER A 34 -4.64 -7.00 -4.41
CA SER A 34 -3.53 -7.92 -4.62
C SER A 34 -3.30 -8.13 -6.12
N PRO A 35 -2.19 -7.62 -6.68
CA PRO A 35 -1.89 -7.77 -8.09
C PRO A 35 -1.52 -9.22 -8.51
N TYR A 36 -1.50 -10.15 -7.57
CA TYR A 36 -1.43 -11.58 -7.86
C TYR A 36 -2.78 -12.16 -8.32
N PHE A 37 -3.89 -11.54 -7.91
CA PHE A 37 -5.25 -12.01 -8.16
C PHE A 37 -6.07 -11.06 -9.02
N LEU A 38 -5.71 -9.76 -9.01
CA LEU A 38 -6.42 -8.72 -9.74
C LEU A 38 -5.54 -8.17 -10.86
N ASN A 39 -6.06 -8.14 -12.07
CA ASN A 39 -5.41 -7.45 -13.19
C ASN A 39 -5.67 -5.92 -13.15
N THR A 40 -5.01 -5.18 -14.03
CA THR A 40 -5.13 -3.71 -14.10
C THR A 40 -6.57 -3.23 -14.26
N GLU A 41 -7.39 -3.92 -15.07
CA GLU A 41 -8.79 -3.54 -15.31
C GLU A 41 -9.65 -3.77 -14.07
N GLN A 42 -9.49 -4.91 -13.41
CA GLN A 42 -10.21 -5.21 -12.16
C GLN A 42 -9.85 -4.23 -11.04
N ILE A 43 -8.57 -3.86 -10.91
CA ILE A 43 -8.14 -2.84 -9.95
C ILE A 43 -8.79 -1.49 -10.28
N TYR A 44 -8.80 -1.09 -11.55
CA TYR A 44 -9.45 0.15 -11.99
C TYR A 44 -10.94 0.15 -11.64
N GLN A 45 -11.67 -0.93 -11.93
CA GLN A 45 -13.10 -1.05 -11.64
C GLN A 45 -13.38 -0.98 -10.11
N LEU A 46 -12.54 -1.61 -9.29
CA LEU A 46 -12.63 -1.52 -7.84
C LEU A 46 -12.47 -0.07 -7.36
N LEU A 47 -11.47 0.65 -7.87
CA LEU A 47 -11.25 2.06 -7.51
C LEU A 47 -12.43 2.96 -7.91
N GLU A 48 -13.00 2.75 -9.09
CA GLU A 48 -14.17 3.51 -9.57
C GLU A 48 -15.43 3.19 -8.75
N ALA A 49 -15.61 1.94 -8.34
CA ALA A 49 -16.79 1.51 -7.57
C ALA A 49 -16.72 1.90 -6.09
N GLU A 50 -15.58 1.73 -5.43
CA GLU A 50 -15.49 1.85 -3.98
C GLU A 50 -14.81 3.14 -3.51
N LEU A 51 -13.77 3.63 -4.19
CA LEU A 51 -12.97 4.76 -3.73
C LEU A 51 -13.46 6.09 -4.28
N LYS A 52 -13.66 6.19 -5.58
CA LYS A 52 -14.05 7.44 -6.26
C LYS A 52 -15.35 8.06 -5.71
N PRO A 53 -16.43 7.30 -5.46
CA PRO A 53 -17.67 7.87 -4.92
C PRO A 53 -17.49 8.51 -3.56
N VAL A 54 -16.58 7.97 -2.71
CA VAL A 54 -16.33 8.48 -1.35
C VAL A 54 -15.44 9.72 -1.37
N LEU A 55 -14.57 9.86 -2.36
CA LEU A 55 -13.72 11.04 -2.57
C LEU A 55 -14.50 12.20 -3.21
N ARG A 56 -15.61 11.91 -3.89
CA ARG A 56 -16.50 12.90 -4.52
C ARG A 56 -15.75 13.84 -5.48
N LYS A 57 -15.70 15.16 -5.12
CA LYS A 57 -15.11 16.22 -5.93
C LYS A 57 -13.69 16.60 -5.51
N GLU A 58 -13.05 15.78 -4.67
CA GLU A 58 -11.67 16.04 -4.25
C GLU A 58 -10.73 15.89 -5.43
N GLU A 59 -10.01 16.94 -5.76
CA GLU A 59 -8.96 16.92 -6.77
C GLU A 59 -7.67 16.39 -6.14
N ILE A 60 -7.33 15.14 -6.44
CA ILE A 60 -6.16 14.47 -5.88
C ILE A 60 -4.92 14.84 -6.69
N HIS A 61 -3.90 15.40 -6.03
CA HIS A 61 -2.66 15.83 -6.67
C HIS A 61 -1.55 14.78 -6.57
N GLU A 62 -1.47 14.10 -5.42
CA GLU A 62 -0.43 13.09 -5.16
C GLU A 62 -1.05 11.84 -4.56
N ILE A 63 -0.60 10.67 -5.03
CA ILE A 63 -1.02 9.37 -4.50
C ILE A 63 0.22 8.56 -4.15
N TYR A 64 0.30 8.11 -2.91
CA TYR A 64 1.32 7.22 -2.39
C TYR A 64 0.66 5.91 -2.00
N TYR A 65 0.91 4.88 -2.80
CA TYR A 65 0.32 3.57 -2.59
C TYR A 65 1.39 2.59 -2.10
N TYR A 66 1.13 1.99 -0.96
CA TYR A 66 1.92 0.93 -0.35
C TYR A 66 1.10 -0.35 -0.33
N GLY A 67 1.49 -1.35 -1.11
CA GLY A 67 0.66 -2.54 -1.24
C GLY A 67 1.41 -3.85 -1.34
N THR A 68 0.74 -4.88 -0.86
CA THR A 68 1.22 -6.26 -0.99
C THR A 68 1.48 -6.61 -2.45
N GLY A 69 2.50 -7.43 -2.72
CA GLY A 69 2.87 -7.86 -4.07
C GLY A 69 3.58 -6.80 -4.92
N CYS A 70 3.62 -5.53 -4.49
CA CYS A 70 4.26 -4.43 -5.23
C CYS A 70 5.79 -4.37 -5.11
N ALA A 71 6.41 -5.34 -4.44
CA ALA A 71 7.86 -5.56 -4.55
C ALA A 71 8.25 -6.06 -5.94
N ASN A 72 7.35 -6.73 -6.64
CA ASN A 72 7.52 -7.11 -8.04
C ASN A 72 7.23 -5.89 -8.96
N PRO A 73 8.19 -5.48 -9.83
CA PRO A 73 8.01 -4.30 -10.69
C PRO A 73 6.81 -4.38 -11.64
N THR A 74 6.52 -5.57 -12.19
CA THR A 74 5.37 -5.79 -13.08
C THR A 74 4.05 -5.57 -12.35
N ASN A 75 3.94 -6.10 -11.13
CA ASN A 75 2.78 -5.91 -10.27
C ASN A 75 2.60 -4.44 -9.88
N ALA A 76 3.69 -3.80 -9.45
CA ALA A 76 3.66 -2.36 -9.12
C ALA A 76 3.22 -1.51 -10.32
N LEU A 77 3.68 -1.85 -11.53
CA LEU A 77 3.28 -1.16 -12.75
C LEU A 77 1.79 -1.35 -13.07
N SER A 78 1.25 -2.56 -12.88
CA SER A 78 -0.18 -2.85 -13.07
C SER A 78 -1.06 -2.02 -12.14
N VAL A 79 -0.71 -1.96 -10.85
CA VAL A 79 -1.40 -1.12 -9.86
C VAL A 79 -1.27 0.36 -10.23
N LYS A 80 -0.06 0.81 -10.56
CA LYS A 80 0.18 2.21 -10.96
C LYS A 80 -0.66 2.62 -12.16
N LYS A 81 -0.76 1.77 -13.19
CA LYS A 81 -1.60 2.04 -14.38
C LYS A 81 -3.07 2.20 -14.00
N ALA A 82 -3.60 1.32 -13.16
CA ALA A 82 -4.99 1.39 -12.71
C ALA A 82 -5.26 2.68 -11.92
N ILE A 83 -4.41 3.01 -10.96
CA ILE A 83 -4.54 4.24 -10.16
C ILE A 83 -4.43 5.49 -11.05
N SER A 84 -3.44 5.55 -11.95
CA SER A 84 -3.24 6.71 -12.84
C SER A 84 -4.40 6.89 -13.82
N ARG A 85 -5.07 5.82 -14.21
CA ARG A 85 -6.28 5.87 -15.04
C ARG A 85 -7.48 6.44 -14.27
N SER A 86 -7.65 6.05 -13.00
CA SER A 86 -8.72 6.56 -12.13
C SER A 86 -8.50 8.03 -11.72
N PHE A 87 -7.24 8.42 -11.51
CA PHE A 87 -6.87 9.74 -11.01
C PHE A 87 -5.98 10.47 -12.00
N LYS A 88 -6.60 10.90 -13.13
CA LYS A 88 -5.88 11.62 -14.18
C LYS A 88 -5.28 12.92 -13.65
N GLY A 89 -4.00 13.15 -13.95
CA GLY A 89 -3.27 14.33 -13.50
C GLY A 89 -2.57 14.19 -12.15
N ALA A 90 -2.92 13.19 -11.34
CA ALA A 90 -2.23 12.94 -10.08
C ALA A 90 -0.83 12.34 -10.29
N LYS A 91 0.12 12.77 -9.47
CA LYS A 91 1.43 12.10 -9.37
C LYS A 91 1.26 10.82 -8.55
N VAL A 92 1.53 9.66 -9.15
CA VAL A 92 1.35 8.35 -8.52
C VAL A 92 2.69 7.67 -8.23
N GLU A 93 2.92 7.36 -6.97
CA GLU A 93 4.00 6.50 -6.49
C GLU A 93 3.40 5.20 -5.97
N VAL A 94 3.90 4.06 -6.45
CA VAL A 94 3.51 2.73 -5.99
C VAL A 94 4.74 1.99 -5.51
N THR A 95 4.68 1.45 -4.31
CA THR A 95 5.74 0.62 -3.73
C THR A 95 5.12 -0.43 -2.81
N HIS A 96 5.94 -1.30 -2.25
CA HIS A 96 5.43 -2.38 -1.39
C HIS A 96 5.14 -1.91 0.04
N ASP A 97 4.26 -2.63 0.72
CA ASP A 97 3.76 -2.41 2.08
C ASP A 97 4.90 -2.25 3.11
N LEU A 98 5.93 -3.08 3.06
CA LEU A 98 7.07 -3.01 3.96
C LEU A 98 7.83 -1.67 3.88
N MET A 99 7.86 -1.02 2.70
CA MET A 99 8.41 0.33 2.57
C MET A 99 7.51 1.36 3.27
N GLY A 100 6.19 1.17 3.22
CA GLY A 100 5.23 1.99 3.97
C GLY A 100 5.48 1.89 5.47
N ALA A 101 5.59 0.66 6.00
CA ALA A 101 5.92 0.42 7.40
C ALA A 101 7.27 1.03 7.81
N ALA A 102 8.30 0.86 6.98
CA ALA A 102 9.63 1.42 7.25
C ALA A 102 9.59 2.96 7.31
N ARG A 103 8.92 3.61 6.36
CA ARG A 103 8.75 5.08 6.36
C ARG A 103 7.93 5.57 7.55
N ALA A 104 6.89 4.85 7.94
CA ALA A 104 6.03 5.21 9.08
C ALA A 104 6.76 5.08 10.42
N LEU A 105 7.52 4.01 10.61
CA LEU A 105 8.20 3.72 11.88
C LEU A 105 9.54 4.43 12.03
N CYS A 106 10.33 4.50 10.97
CA CYS A 106 11.70 5.01 11.03
C CYS A 106 11.82 6.45 10.51
N GLY A 107 10.81 6.98 9.81
CA GLY A 107 10.89 8.32 9.22
C GLY A 107 12.04 8.43 8.21
N ARG A 108 13.07 9.17 8.58
CA ARG A 108 14.31 9.33 7.80
C ARG A 108 15.54 8.69 8.47
N GLU A 109 15.33 8.00 9.57
CA GLU A 109 16.40 7.36 10.33
C GLU A 109 16.59 5.90 9.94
N LYS A 110 17.71 5.33 10.33
CA LYS A 110 17.98 3.91 10.18
C LYS A 110 17.15 3.13 11.19
N GLY A 111 16.62 1.98 10.79
CA GLY A 111 15.83 1.15 11.70
C GLY A 111 15.46 -0.19 11.10
N VAL A 112 14.80 -0.99 11.92
CA VAL A 112 14.16 -2.24 11.52
C VAL A 112 12.65 -2.03 11.55
N ALA A 113 11.98 -2.40 10.48
CA ALA A 113 10.52 -2.41 10.40
C ALA A 113 10.02 -3.83 10.20
N CYS A 114 8.97 -4.20 10.93
CA CYS A 114 8.32 -5.50 10.83
C CYS A 114 6.84 -5.31 10.56
N ILE A 115 6.27 -6.17 9.72
CA ILE A 115 4.84 -6.31 9.50
C ILE A 115 4.40 -7.66 10.03
N LEU A 116 3.36 -7.65 10.86
CA LEU A 116 2.65 -8.82 11.35
C LEU A 116 1.19 -8.68 10.93
N GLY A 117 0.83 -9.32 9.82
CA GLY A 117 -0.52 -9.36 9.27
C GLY A 117 -0.95 -10.80 9.08
N THR A 118 -1.52 -11.14 7.92
CA THR A 118 -1.78 -12.52 7.51
C THR A 118 -0.48 -13.33 7.47
N GLY A 119 0.60 -12.75 6.93
CA GLY A 119 1.96 -13.25 7.01
C GLY A 119 2.85 -12.36 7.85
N SER A 120 4.15 -12.69 7.96
CA SER A 120 5.16 -11.86 8.61
C SER A 120 6.26 -11.46 7.64
N ASN A 121 6.81 -10.26 7.82
CA ASN A 121 7.92 -9.76 7.01
C ASN A 121 8.70 -8.70 7.80
N SER A 122 10.01 -8.60 7.56
CA SER A 122 10.84 -7.59 8.21
C SER A 122 11.95 -7.06 7.31
N CYS A 123 12.40 -5.84 7.59
CA CYS A 123 13.48 -5.24 6.83
C CYS A 123 14.38 -4.35 7.66
N TYR A 124 15.61 -4.16 7.19
CA TYR A 124 16.49 -3.09 7.61
C TYR A 124 16.41 -1.93 6.63
N PHE A 125 16.02 -0.79 7.14
CA PHE A 125 15.85 0.48 6.42
C PHE A 125 16.99 1.46 6.78
N ASN A 126 17.57 2.15 5.81
CA ASN A 126 18.70 3.08 6.05
C ASN A 126 18.27 4.55 6.08
N GLY A 127 17.00 4.84 6.22
CA GLY A 127 16.42 6.19 6.15
C GLY A 127 16.00 6.63 4.73
N LYS A 128 16.35 5.85 3.71
CA LYS A 128 15.97 6.14 2.30
C LYS A 128 15.39 4.91 1.57
N LYS A 129 16.01 3.76 1.76
CA LYS A 129 15.64 2.51 1.10
C LYS A 129 15.83 1.30 2.00
N ILE A 130 15.15 0.23 1.70
CA ILE A 130 15.35 -1.07 2.32
C ILE A 130 16.66 -1.65 1.76
N LEU A 131 17.59 -2.00 2.66
CA LEU A 131 18.87 -2.61 2.31
C LEU A 131 18.85 -4.12 2.43
N LYS A 132 18.10 -4.62 3.44
CA LYS A 132 17.93 -6.05 3.67
C LYS A 132 16.48 -6.32 3.96
N ASN A 133 15.97 -7.41 3.44
CA ASN A 133 14.65 -7.94 3.73
C ASN A 133 14.83 -9.38 4.24
N SER A 134 14.16 -9.72 5.33
CA SER A 134 13.99 -11.09 5.80
C SER A 134 12.55 -11.48 5.51
N PRO A 135 12.26 -12.00 4.31
CA PRO A 135 10.90 -12.37 3.95
C PRO A 135 10.44 -13.53 4.83
N GLY A 136 9.15 -13.56 5.14
CA GLY A 136 8.54 -14.73 5.76
C GLY A 136 8.71 -15.97 4.87
N LEU A 137 8.81 -17.14 5.50
CA LEU A 137 8.88 -18.41 4.79
C LEU A 137 7.50 -18.90 4.32
N GLY A 138 6.46 -18.12 4.55
CA GLY A 138 5.09 -18.42 4.22
C GLY A 138 4.42 -19.35 5.23
N TYR A 139 3.12 -19.54 5.05
CA TYR A 139 2.24 -20.26 5.98
C TYR A 139 2.72 -21.64 6.37
N VAL A 140 3.35 -22.38 5.45
CA VAL A 140 3.75 -23.77 5.68
C VAL A 140 5.04 -23.86 6.53
N LEU A 141 6.03 -23.03 6.20
CA LEU A 141 7.39 -23.13 6.72
C LEU A 141 7.75 -22.08 7.80
N GLY A 142 6.90 -21.04 7.98
CA GLY A 142 7.25 -19.95 8.88
C GLY A 142 6.09 -18.97 9.06
N ASP A 143 6.37 -17.67 8.85
CA ASP A 143 5.48 -16.53 9.15
C ASP A 143 5.19 -16.39 10.66
N GLU A 144 6.19 -16.67 11.49
CA GLU A 144 6.11 -16.63 12.95
C GLU A 144 5.55 -15.28 13.43
N GLY A 145 4.59 -15.35 14.36
CA GLY A 145 3.89 -14.20 14.92
C GLY A 145 2.80 -13.60 14.02
N SER A 146 2.63 -14.11 12.80
CA SER A 146 1.53 -13.70 11.92
C SER A 146 0.18 -14.26 12.35
N GLY A 147 -0.92 -13.68 11.85
CA GLY A 147 -2.26 -14.20 12.08
C GLY A 147 -2.43 -15.63 11.56
N ALA A 148 -1.82 -15.96 10.43
CA ALA A 148 -1.85 -17.31 9.88
C ALA A 148 -1.08 -18.32 10.76
N TYR A 149 0.02 -17.91 11.37
CA TYR A 149 0.79 -18.75 12.30
C TYR A 149 0.04 -19.00 13.62
N LEU A 150 -0.58 -17.93 14.17
CA LEU A 150 -1.32 -18.03 15.44
C LEU A 150 -2.66 -18.78 15.30
N GLY A 151 -3.19 -18.87 14.08
CA GLY A 151 -4.46 -19.56 13.78
C GLY A 151 -4.30 -21.04 13.40
N LYS A 152 -3.11 -21.59 13.46
CA LYS A 152 -2.86 -23.03 13.31
C LYS A 152 -3.24 -23.76 14.59
#